data_4b43bedab61ffabc99d7cf6e6fbf475f
#
_entry.id   4b43bedab61ffabc99d7cf6e6fbf475f
#
_cell.length_a   1.000
_cell.length_b   1.000
_cell.length_c   1.000
_cell.angle_alpha   90.00
_cell.angle_beta   90.00
_cell.angle_gamma   90.00
#
_symmetry.space_group_name_H-M   'P 1'
#
loop_
_entity.id
_entity.type
_entity.pdbx_description
1 polymer ?
#
loop_
_entity_poly.entity_id
_entity_poly.type
_entity_poly.pdbx_seq_one_letter_code
_entity_poly.pdbx_strand_id
1 'polypeptide(L)'
;MAEGITYLCPGCGAYLRYDGGQGKWVCDYCDSSYTKEELEQEELEQRGAKTENSGYTVSSGDSGKTETVDFACEENVAEGKDQEHLRAYSCPNCGAEIVTDDVTAATFCVFCGNPTVNPQQFSGKYHPSAMIPFATDKKQAQEAFLKLCKGKKLLPKGFTSQQRLEKITGVYVPYWLFDCKADFDYHATGENHLIWSDGDYDYTKTDLFHIHRAGTMDFENIPLDASENMEDALMDALEPFDFTKVEPFDMRYLSGYLAEKYTYEPKDLFERMKDRVSRGIENRASEEGRRYDVVHSVQCNTNYKSDHQAYLLLPVWMLVSNFKGKKYLFAMNGQTGKIVGELPCDTGRSVTWFLLIFVIVFVVAFLLVWLIGGVMA
;
A
#
# COMPACT_ATOMS: atom_id res chain seq x y z
N MET A 1 -16.23 -22.28 -18.62
CA MET A 1 -15.25 -21.98 -17.56
C MET A 1 -14.15 -21.17 -18.21
N ALA A 2 -13.73 -20.09 -17.55
CA ALA A 2 -12.62 -19.30 -18.04
C ALA A 2 -11.30 -20.04 -17.80
N GLU A 3 -10.37 -19.98 -18.74
CA GLU A 3 -9.01 -20.49 -18.53
C GLU A 3 -8.15 -19.40 -17.90
N GLY A 4 -7.45 -19.75 -16.79
CA GLY A 4 -6.42 -18.90 -16.22
C GLY A 4 -5.19 -18.83 -17.14
N ILE A 5 -4.42 -17.76 -17.03
CA ILE A 5 -3.14 -17.60 -17.75
C ILE A 5 -1.98 -17.99 -16.83
N THR A 6 -1.03 -18.70 -17.38
CA THR A 6 0.24 -19.04 -16.73
C THR A 6 1.39 -18.78 -17.71
N TYR A 7 2.42 -18.10 -17.24
CA TYR A 7 3.60 -17.80 -18.04
C TYR A 7 4.63 -18.93 -17.90
N LEU A 8 5.03 -19.51 -19.04
CA LEU A 8 5.91 -20.67 -19.07
C LEU A 8 7.36 -20.28 -19.36
N CYS A 9 8.29 -21.00 -18.75
CA CYS A 9 9.72 -20.84 -18.97
C CYS A 9 10.09 -21.29 -20.40
N PRO A 10 10.72 -20.44 -21.22
CA PRO A 10 11.17 -20.82 -22.56
C PRO A 10 12.14 -22.00 -22.57
N GLY A 11 12.96 -22.14 -21.54
CA GLY A 11 14.00 -23.18 -21.48
C GLY A 11 13.49 -24.55 -21.07
N CYS A 12 12.50 -24.68 -20.19
CA CYS A 12 12.07 -26.00 -19.67
C CYS A 12 10.54 -26.20 -19.63
N GLY A 13 9.74 -25.21 -19.98
CA GLY A 13 8.28 -25.31 -19.98
C GLY A 13 7.62 -25.26 -18.59
N ALA A 14 8.38 -25.14 -17.49
CA ALA A 14 7.82 -24.91 -16.16
C ALA A 14 7.30 -23.47 -16.06
N TYR A 15 6.54 -23.16 -15.00
CA TYR A 15 6.02 -21.81 -14.81
C TYR A 15 7.08 -20.81 -14.34
N LEU A 16 6.91 -19.57 -14.77
CA LEU A 16 7.70 -18.43 -14.34
C LEU A 16 6.97 -17.67 -13.23
N ARG A 17 7.73 -17.15 -12.29
CA ARG A 17 7.25 -16.13 -11.34
C ARG A 17 8.09 -14.87 -11.47
N TYR A 18 7.47 -13.71 -11.22
CA TYR A 18 8.20 -12.45 -11.14
C TYR A 18 8.91 -12.36 -9.78
N ASP A 19 10.18 -12.01 -9.78
CA ASP A 19 11.00 -11.77 -8.59
C ASP A 19 11.29 -10.27 -8.48
N GLY A 20 10.57 -9.59 -7.57
CA GLY A 20 10.71 -8.14 -7.39
C GLY A 20 12.08 -7.71 -6.91
N GLY A 21 12.80 -8.55 -6.14
CA GLY A 21 14.15 -8.25 -5.68
C GLY A 21 15.19 -8.23 -6.81
N GLN A 22 14.97 -9.05 -7.86
CA GLN A 22 15.82 -9.11 -9.05
C GLN A 22 15.29 -8.28 -10.22
N GLY A 23 14.00 -7.92 -10.22
CA GLY A 23 13.33 -7.28 -11.35
C GLY A 23 13.24 -8.18 -12.58
N LYS A 24 13.15 -9.51 -12.39
CA LYS A 24 13.17 -10.52 -13.46
C LYS A 24 12.14 -11.62 -13.23
N TRP A 25 11.83 -12.35 -14.28
CA TRP A 25 11.02 -13.57 -14.22
C TRP A 25 11.93 -14.77 -14.01
N VAL A 26 11.71 -15.52 -12.95
CA VAL A 26 12.54 -16.65 -12.51
C VAL A 26 11.77 -17.95 -12.63
N CYS A 27 12.44 -18.99 -13.10
CA CYS A 27 11.95 -20.34 -13.13
C CYS A 27 12.51 -21.12 -11.92
N ASP A 28 11.65 -21.54 -11.02
CA ASP A 28 12.06 -22.30 -9.82
C ASP A 28 12.46 -23.76 -10.14
N TYR A 29 12.30 -24.22 -11.41
CA TYR A 29 12.66 -25.59 -11.82
C TYR A 29 14.06 -25.68 -12.42
N CYS A 30 14.43 -24.74 -13.29
CA CYS A 30 15.74 -24.76 -13.98
C CYS A 30 16.63 -23.56 -13.63
N ASP A 31 16.24 -22.74 -12.64
CA ASP A 31 16.95 -21.55 -12.16
C ASP A 31 17.24 -20.49 -13.23
N SER A 32 16.62 -20.57 -14.41
CA SER A 32 16.74 -19.56 -15.46
C SER A 32 15.99 -18.30 -15.07
N SER A 33 16.53 -17.14 -15.44
CA SER A 33 15.89 -15.84 -15.21
C SER A 33 15.84 -15.06 -16.52
N TYR A 34 14.73 -14.32 -16.75
CA TYR A 34 14.47 -13.58 -17.96
C TYR A 34 14.09 -12.15 -17.66
N THR A 35 14.54 -11.21 -18.48
CA THR A 35 14.06 -9.83 -18.47
C THR A 35 12.76 -9.70 -19.25
N LYS A 36 12.12 -8.54 -19.18
CA LYS A 36 10.90 -8.24 -19.92
C LYS A 36 11.14 -8.33 -21.42
N GLU A 37 12.24 -7.74 -21.87
CA GLU A 37 12.62 -7.71 -23.29
C GLU A 37 12.88 -9.11 -23.85
N GLU A 38 13.54 -9.97 -23.06
CA GLU A 38 13.80 -11.36 -23.46
C GLU A 38 12.51 -12.16 -23.60
N LEU A 39 11.54 -12.00 -22.69
CA LEU A 39 10.26 -12.66 -22.78
C LEU A 39 9.41 -12.15 -23.96
N GLU A 40 9.46 -10.84 -24.24
CA GLU A 40 8.77 -10.24 -25.38
C GLU A 40 9.34 -10.74 -26.72
N GLN A 41 10.65 -10.90 -26.83
CA GLN A 41 11.30 -11.46 -28.02
C GLN A 41 10.89 -12.92 -28.24
N GLU A 42 10.92 -13.74 -27.20
CA GLU A 42 10.50 -15.15 -27.25
C GLU A 42 9.02 -15.28 -27.69
N GLU A 43 8.14 -14.45 -27.14
CA GLU A 43 6.72 -14.43 -27.54
C GLU A 43 6.55 -14.03 -29.03
N LEU A 44 7.34 -13.06 -29.52
CA LEU A 44 7.34 -12.66 -30.92
C LEU A 44 7.85 -13.78 -31.83
N GLU A 45 8.92 -14.48 -31.46
CA GLU A 45 9.45 -15.62 -32.21
C GLU A 45 8.44 -16.78 -32.27
N GLN A 46 7.77 -17.10 -31.16
CA GLN A 46 6.73 -18.11 -31.11
C GLN A 46 5.50 -17.75 -31.94
N ARG A 47 5.13 -16.47 -31.99
CA ARG A 47 4.05 -15.98 -32.90
C ARG A 47 4.49 -16.00 -34.35
N GLY A 48 5.73 -15.63 -34.66
CA GLY A 48 6.30 -15.70 -36.01
C GLY A 48 6.30 -17.13 -36.57
N ALA A 49 6.69 -18.10 -35.75
CA ALA A 49 6.67 -19.52 -36.12
C ALA A 49 5.26 -20.08 -36.33
N LYS A 50 4.23 -19.50 -35.72
CA LYS A 50 2.82 -19.86 -35.94
C LYS A 50 2.20 -19.17 -37.16
N THR A 51 2.78 -18.04 -37.62
CA THR A 51 2.24 -17.25 -38.74
C THR A 51 2.67 -17.75 -40.11
N GLU A 52 3.69 -18.59 -40.22
CA GLU A 52 4.05 -19.24 -41.50
C GLU A 52 2.96 -20.20 -42.06
N ASN A 53 1.94 -20.50 -41.25
CA ASN A 53 0.85 -21.41 -41.63
C ASN A 53 -0.54 -20.74 -41.76
N SER A 54 -0.67 -19.42 -41.67
CA SER A 54 -1.93 -18.72 -41.88
C SER A 54 -1.70 -17.30 -42.38
N GLY A 55 -1.86 -17.09 -43.66
CA GLY A 55 -1.69 -15.80 -44.32
C GLY A 55 -2.78 -14.79 -43.91
N TYR A 56 -2.43 -13.86 -43.05
CA TYR A 56 -3.11 -12.59 -42.87
C TYR A 56 -2.08 -11.50 -42.60
N THR A 57 -2.03 -10.52 -43.50
CA THR A 57 -1.22 -9.32 -43.41
C THR A 57 -1.84 -8.32 -42.45
N VAL A 58 -1.13 -7.93 -41.40
CA VAL A 58 -1.43 -6.77 -40.59
C VAL A 58 -0.39 -5.69 -40.89
N SER A 59 -0.86 -4.56 -41.37
CA SER A 59 -0.03 -3.38 -41.66
C SER A 59 0.52 -2.75 -40.38
N SER A 60 1.84 -2.65 -40.31
CA SER A 60 2.58 -1.91 -39.29
C SER A 60 2.50 -0.39 -39.58
N GLY A 61 1.96 0.36 -38.63
CA GLY A 61 2.05 1.82 -38.57
C GLY A 61 3.24 2.25 -37.68
N ASP A 62 4.19 2.92 -38.33
CA ASP A 62 5.37 3.58 -37.78
C ASP A 62 4.98 4.78 -36.92
N SER A 63 5.61 4.98 -35.77
CA SER A 63 6.36 6.23 -35.47
C SER A 63 6.68 6.38 -33.99
N GLY A 64 7.97 6.51 -33.73
CA GLY A 64 8.47 6.94 -32.43
C GLY A 64 8.09 8.38 -32.10
N LYS A 65 7.52 8.52 -30.91
CA LYS A 65 7.52 9.76 -30.12
C LYS A 65 7.47 9.37 -28.66
N THR A 66 8.39 9.91 -27.89
CA THR A 66 8.37 9.93 -26.44
C THR A 66 7.19 10.81 -26.03
N GLU A 67 6.04 10.20 -25.78
CA GLU A 67 4.87 10.89 -25.24
C GLU A 67 4.81 10.60 -23.75
N THR A 68 4.66 11.64 -22.98
CA THR A 68 4.18 11.58 -21.59
C THR A 68 2.89 10.75 -21.61
N VAL A 69 2.91 9.60 -20.94
CA VAL A 69 1.78 8.67 -20.92
C VAL A 69 0.66 9.31 -20.09
N ASP A 70 -0.37 9.78 -20.80
CA ASP A 70 -1.59 10.30 -20.21
C ASP A 70 -2.46 9.07 -19.84
N PHE A 71 -2.57 8.77 -18.54
CA PHE A 71 -3.26 7.59 -18.02
C PHE A 71 -4.76 7.86 -17.84
N ALA A 72 -5.47 8.24 -18.89
CA ALA A 72 -6.91 8.37 -18.86
C ALA A 72 -7.60 6.99 -18.85
N CYS A 73 -8.57 6.80 -17.94
CA CYS A 73 -9.39 5.59 -17.92
C CYS A 73 -10.39 5.59 -19.09
N GLU A 74 -10.25 4.64 -20.02
CA GLU A 74 -11.29 4.37 -21.01
C GLU A 74 -12.42 3.53 -20.39
N GLU A 75 -13.66 4.04 -20.45
CA GLU A 75 -14.85 3.29 -20.03
C GLU A 75 -15.20 2.22 -21.08
N ASN A 76 -14.98 0.95 -20.77
CA ASN A 76 -15.53 -0.16 -21.54
C ASN A 76 -16.89 -0.55 -20.96
N VAL A 77 -17.96 -0.16 -21.62
CA VAL A 77 -19.34 -0.50 -21.23
C VAL A 77 -19.67 -1.92 -21.66
N ALA A 78 -19.69 -2.87 -20.72
CA ALA A 78 -20.34 -4.15 -20.89
C ALA A 78 -21.26 -4.41 -19.68
N GLU A 79 -22.57 -4.32 -19.91
CA GLU A 79 -23.59 -4.66 -18.91
C GLU A 79 -23.65 -6.17 -18.70
N GLY A 80 -23.40 -6.62 -17.46
CA GLY A 80 -23.60 -8.00 -17.01
C GLY A 80 -24.20 -8.06 -15.61
N LYS A 81 -25.35 -8.70 -15.52
CA LYS A 81 -26.22 -8.80 -14.33
C LYS A 81 -25.58 -9.62 -13.20
N ASP A 82 -25.97 -9.21 -11.98
CA ASP A 82 -25.70 -9.88 -10.70
C ASP A 82 -25.87 -11.39 -10.71
N GLN A 83 -24.82 -12.13 -10.30
CA GLN A 83 -24.93 -13.48 -9.75
C GLN A 83 -23.69 -13.85 -8.94
N GLU A 84 -23.95 -14.26 -7.68
CA GLU A 84 -23.09 -14.95 -6.69
C GLU A 84 -21.58 -14.63 -6.64
N HIS A 85 -21.12 -14.18 -5.50
CA HIS A 85 -19.74 -13.75 -5.16
C HIS A 85 -18.62 -14.78 -5.35
N LEU A 86 -18.88 -15.92 -6.01
CA LEU A 86 -17.88 -16.96 -6.26
C LEU A 86 -17.75 -17.24 -7.76
N ARG A 87 -16.51 -17.29 -8.26
CA ARG A 87 -16.19 -17.64 -9.64
C ARG A 87 -15.25 -18.84 -9.67
N ALA A 88 -15.51 -19.72 -10.64
CA ALA A 88 -14.70 -20.90 -10.88
C ALA A 88 -13.94 -20.80 -12.21
N TYR A 89 -12.65 -21.15 -12.18
CA TYR A 89 -11.84 -21.29 -13.39
C TYR A 89 -10.91 -22.50 -13.27
N SER A 90 -10.49 -23.04 -14.39
CA SER A 90 -9.61 -24.21 -14.41
C SER A 90 -8.14 -23.82 -14.37
N CYS A 91 -7.35 -24.53 -13.57
CA CYS A 91 -5.90 -24.38 -13.55
C CYS A 91 -5.32 -24.89 -14.86
N PRO A 92 -4.56 -24.09 -15.64
CA PRO A 92 -4.02 -24.50 -16.94
C PRO A 92 -2.95 -25.60 -16.81
N ASN A 93 -2.35 -25.78 -15.64
CA ASN A 93 -1.31 -26.78 -15.41
C ASN A 93 -1.86 -28.16 -15.04
N CYS A 94 -2.83 -28.25 -14.14
CA CYS A 94 -3.33 -29.55 -13.64
C CYS A 94 -4.82 -29.79 -13.92
N GLY A 95 -5.51 -28.86 -14.55
CA GLY A 95 -6.94 -28.95 -14.86
C GLY A 95 -7.88 -28.84 -13.66
N ALA A 96 -7.34 -28.67 -12.45
CA ALA A 96 -8.17 -28.55 -11.25
C ALA A 96 -9.02 -27.28 -11.29
N GLU A 97 -10.24 -27.39 -10.78
CA GLU A 97 -11.14 -26.25 -10.65
C GLU A 97 -10.72 -25.40 -9.42
N ILE A 98 -10.50 -24.11 -9.66
CA ILE A 98 -10.16 -23.12 -8.64
C ILE A 98 -11.38 -22.23 -8.47
N VAL A 99 -11.93 -22.22 -7.25
CA VAL A 99 -13.04 -21.34 -6.87
C VAL A 99 -12.48 -20.22 -6.02
N THR A 100 -12.70 -18.98 -6.43
CA THR A 100 -12.31 -17.77 -5.71
C THR A 100 -13.49 -16.82 -5.60
N ASP A 101 -13.34 -15.79 -4.77
CA ASP A 101 -14.28 -14.69 -4.78
C ASP A 101 -14.22 -13.91 -6.11
N ASP A 102 -15.17 -13.03 -6.32
CA ASP A 102 -15.32 -12.24 -7.54
C ASP A 102 -14.31 -11.08 -7.66
N VAL A 103 -13.49 -10.84 -6.62
CA VAL A 103 -12.45 -9.81 -6.61
C VAL A 103 -11.03 -10.35 -6.78
N THR A 104 -10.79 -11.67 -6.59
CA THR A 104 -9.46 -12.26 -6.76
C THR A 104 -9.09 -12.41 -8.25
N ALA A 105 -8.12 -11.63 -8.69
CA ALA A 105 -7.66 -11.60 -10.08
C ALA A 105 -6.40 -12.45 -10.34
N ALA A 106 -5.57 -12.70 -9.34
CA ALA A 106 -4.43 -13.62 -9.42
C ALA A 106 -4.29 -14.41 -8.12
N THR A 107 -3.94 -15.69 -8.21
CA THR A 107 -3.81 -16.61 -7.09
C THR A 107 -2.90 -17.78 -7.40
N PHE A 108 -2.78 -18.73 -6.46
CA PHE A 108 -2.06 -19.99 -6.63
C PHE A 108 -3.04 -21.15 -6.64
N CYS A 109 -2.83 -22.11 -7.55
CA CYS A 109 -3.60 -23.34 -7.54
C CYS A 109 -3.31 -24.13 -6.25
N VAL A 110 -4.35 -24.41 -5.45
CA VAL A 110 -4.23 -25.15 -4.18
C VAL A 110 -3.76 -26.59 -4.33
N PHE A 111 -3.86 -27.16 -5.56
CA PHE A 111 -3.51 -28.55 -5.84
C PHE A 111 -2.07 -28.72 -6.34
N CYS A 112 -1.60 -27.83 -7.22
CA CYS A 112 -0.26 -27.94 -7.81
C CYS A 112 0.68 -26.77 -7.51
N GLY A 113 0.20 -25.74 -6.78
CA GLY A 113 0.99 -24.56 -6.45
C GLY A 113 1.25 -23.61 -7.62
N ASN A 114 0.70 -23.90 -8.83
CA ASN A 114 0.95 -23.10 -10.01
C ASN A 114 0.37 -21.69 -9.85
N PRO A 115 1.15 -20.62 -10.08
CA PRO A 115 0.63 -19.26 -10.11
C PRO A 115 -0.29 -19.10 -11.33
N THR A 116 -1.47 -18.56 -11.10
CA THR A 116 -2.51 -18.44 -12.12
C THR A 116 -3.15 -17.07 -12.06
N VAL A 117 -3.20 -16.38 -13.20
CA VAL A 117 -3.86 -15.09 -13.37
C VAL A 117 -5.19 -15.31 -14.08
N ASN A 118 -6.26 -14.69 -13.59
CA ASN A 118 -7.56 -14.72 -14.23
C ASN A 118 -7.82 -13.40 -14.98
N PRO A 119 -7.63 -13.36 -16.32
CA PRO A 119 -7.77 -12.12 -17.09
C PRO A 119 -9.19 -11.57 -17.08
N GLN A 120 -10.20 -12.43 -16.90
CA GLN A 120 -11.60 -11.99 -16.90
C GLN A 120 -11.97 -11.14 -15.70
N GLN A 121 -11.22 -11.23 -14.59
CA GLN A 121 -11.45 -10.37 -13.43
C GLN A 121 -11.05 -8.92 -13.70
N PHE A 122 -10.15 -8.68 -14.65
CA PHE A 122 -9.80 -7.33 -15.09
C PHE A 122 -10.70 -6.81 -16.20
N SER A 123 -11.61 -7.64 -16.77
CA SER A 123 -12.57 -7.26 -17.80
C SER A 123 -13.85 -6.67 -17.19
N GLY A 124 -13.74 -5.60 -16.42
CA GLY A 124 -14.87 -4.87 -15.85
C GLY A 124 -15.09 -3.53 -16.55
N LYS A 125 -15.87 -2.66 -15.90
CA LYS A 125 -16.07 -1.27 -16.34
C LYS A 125 -14.75 -0.51 -16.46
N TYR A 126 -13.81 -0.81 -15.54
CA TYR A 126 -12.48 -0.21 -15.53
C TYR A 126 -11.41 -1.31 -15.59
N HIS A 127 -10.40 -1.08 -16.42
CA HIS A 127 -9.23 -1.92 -16.55
C HIS A 127 -8.02 -1.21 -15.93
N PRO A 128 -7.10 -1.90 -15.23
CA PRO A 128 -5.88 -1.25 -14.75
C PRO A 128 -5.11 -0.66 -15.94
N SER A 129 -4.81 0.63 -15.90
CA SER A 129 -4.02 1.30 -16.92
C SER A 129 -2.53 1.09 -16.69
N ALA A 130 -2.13 0.99 -15.42
CA ALA A 130 -0.73 0.91 -15.04
C ALA A 130 -0.57 0.13 -13.71
N MET A 131 0.67 -0.09 -13.34
CA MET A 131 1.05 -0.74 -12.09
C MET A 131 2.44 -0.30 -11.65
N ILE A 132 2.74 -0.48 -10.36
CA ILE A 132 4.11 -0.43 -9.86
C ILE A 132 4.55 -1.86 -9.59
N PRO A 133 5.59 -2.39 -10.28
CA PRO A 133 6.11 -3.72 -9.98
C PRO A 133 6.68 -3.82 -8.57
N PHE A 134 6.65 -5.02 -7.97
CA PHE A 134 7.42 -5.28 -6.76
C PHE A 134 8.90 -4.98 -7.00
N ALA A 135 9.53 -4.24 -6.08
CA ALA A 135 10.97 -3.98 -6.04
C ALA A 135 11.65 -4.69 -4.86
N THR A 136 10.88 -5.46 -4.08
CA THR A 136 11.35 -6.25 -2.94
C THR A 136 10.88 -7.69 -3.08
N ASP A 137 11.70 -8.63 -2.58
CA ASP A 137 11.35 -10.04 -2.54
C ASP A 137 10.74 -10.45 -1.19
N LYS A 138 10.24 -11.68 -1.12
CA LYS A 138 9.65 -12.25 0.10
C LYS A 138 10.64 -12.29 1.27
N LYS A 139 11.92 -12.52 0.99
CA LYS A 139 12.98 -12.59 2.02
C LYS A 139 13.21 -11.22 2.64
N GLN A 140 13.28 -10.18 1.82
CA GLN A 140 13.38 -8.80 2.28
C GLN A 140 12.15 -8.39 3.11
N ALA A 141 10.95 -8.82 2.73
CA ALA A 141 9.74 -8.60 3.52
C ALA A 141 9.80 -9.31 4.88
N GLN A 142 10.30 -10.54 4.94
CA GLN A 142 10.53 -11.26 6.19
C GLN A 142 11.56 -10.56 7.09
N GLU A 143 12.68 -10.09 6.51
CA GLU A 143 13.71 -9.34 7.23
C GLU A 143 13.19 -8.02 7.79
N ALA A 144 12.40 -7.27 7.02
CA ALA A 144 11.75 -6.04 7.47
C ALA A 144 10.81 -6.29 8.65
N PHE A 145 10.01 -7.35 8.59
CA PHE A 145 9.14 -7.76 9.70
C PHE A 145 9.95 -8.13 10.96
N LEU A 146 11.02 -8.91 10.81
CA LEU A 146 11.90 -9.25 11.92
C LEU A 146 12.57 -8.02 12.53
N LYS A 147 12.97 -7.05 11.70
CA LYS A 147 13.53 -5.77 12.13
C LYS A 147 12.51 -4.93 12.91
N LEU A 148 11.25 -4.90 12.47
CA LEU A 148 10.15 -4.25 13.20
C LEU A 148 9.96 -4.85 14.60
N CYS A 149 10.07 -6.18 14.72
CA CYS A 149 9.91 -6.92 15.97
C CYS A 149 11.13 -6.83 16.90
N LYS A 150 12.32 -6.50 16.37
CA LYS A 150 13.57 -6.50 17.11
C LYS A 150 13.55 -5.49 18.27
N GLY A 151 13.98 -5.91 19.46
CA GLY A 151 14.06 -5.06 20.65
C GLY A 151 12.72 -4.80 21.35
N LYS A 152 11.60 -5.31 20.85
CA LYS A 152 10.28 -5.15 21.46
C LYS A 152 10.09 -6.15 22.60
N LYS A 153 10.42 -5.72 23.85
CA LYS A 153 10.45 -6.57 25.05
C LYS A 153 9.08 -7.14 25.43
N LEU A 154 7.99 -6.46 25.05
CA LEU A 154 6.61 -6.87 25.37
C LEU A 154 6.01 -7.80 24.30
N LEU A 155 6.74 -8.07 23.22
CA LEU A 155 6.27 -8.97 22.16
C LEU A 155 6.16 -10.40 22.65
N PRO A 156 5.07 -11.15 22.35
CA PRO A 156 4.90 -12.54 22.74
C PRO A 156 6.01 -13.46 22.22
N LYS A 157 6.38 -14.48 23.00
CA LYS A 157 7.30 -15.52 22.53
C LYS A 157 6.72 -16.26 21.32
N GLY A 158 7.54 -16.53 20.31
CA GLY A 158 7.14 -17.23 19.08
C GLY A 158 6.32 -16.38 18.09
N PHE A 159 6.15 -15.07 18.34
CA PHE A 159 5.48 -14.20 17.38
C PHE A 159 6.28 -14.07 16.07
N THR A 160 7.58 -14.21 16.11
CA THR A 160 8.50 -14.21 14.97
C THR A 160 8.89 -15.60 14.48
N SER A 161 8.01 -16.62 14.69
CA SER A 161 8.31 -18.00 14.26
C SER A 161 8.39 -18.13 12.75
N GLN A 162 9.19 -19.07 12.26
CA GLN A 162 9.36 -19.37 10.83
C GLN A 162 8.02 -19.64 10.13
N GLN A 163 7.13 -20.40 10.77
CA GLN A 163 5.80 -20.70 10.24
C GLN A 163 4.92 -19.47 10.00
N ARG A 164 5.16 -18.34 10.71
CA ARG A 164 4.47 -17.08 10.47
C ARG A 164 5.11 -16.29 9.34
N LEU A 165 6.44 -16.29 9.28
CA LEU A 165 7.18 -15.64 8.22
C LEU A 165 6.84 -16.22 6.84
N GLU A 166 6.60 -17.54 6.78
CA GLU A 166 6.18 -18.22 5.54
C GLU A 166 4.83 -17.74 5.02
N LYS A 167 3.95 -17.23 5.92
CA LYS A 167 2.63 -16.69 5.56
C LYS A 167 2.66 -15.28 4.97
N ILE A 168 3.84 -14.65 4.88
CA ILE A 168 3.98 -13.37 4.20
C ILE A 168 3.69 -13.59 2.71
N THR A 169 2.73 -12.84 2.19
CA THR A 169 2.24 -12.97 0.82
C THR A 169 2.25 -11.60 0.14
N GLY A 170 2.75 -11.55 -1.09
CA GLY A 170 2.69 -10.35 -1.92
C GLY A 170 1.32 -10.26 -2.61
N VAL A 171 0.72 -9.09 -2.56
CA VAL A 171 -0.59 -8.79 -3.13
C VAL A 171 -0.50 -7.51 -3.94
N TYR A 172 -1.01 -7.52 -5.15
CA TYR A 172 -1.29 -6.31 -5.89
C TYR A 172 -2.66 -5.79 -5.49
N VAL A 173 -2.65 -4.64 -4.82
CA VAL A 173 -3.85 -3.98 -4.29
C VAL A 173 -4.33 -2.94 -5.31
N PRO A 174 -5.64 -2.89 -5.61
CA PRO A 174 -6.21 -1.88 -6.49
C PRO A 174 -6.19 -0.49 -5.85
N TYR A 175 -5.79 0.51 -6.60
CA TYR A 175 -5.78 1.92 -6.20
C TYR A 175 -6.38 2.81 -7.28
N TRP A 176 -7.08 3.83 -6.84
CA TRP A 176 -7.39 4.97 -7.68
C TRP A 176 -6.43 6.11 -7.37
N LEU A 177 -5.77 6.63 -8.39
CA LEU A 177 -5.05 7.90 -8.32
C LEU A 177 -5.98 9.03 -8.75
N PHE A 178 -6.06 10.07 -7.93
CA PHE A 178 -6.84 11.26 -8.23
C PHE A 178 -5.93 12.45 -8.41
N ASP A 179 -6.22 13.27 -9.43
CA ASP A 179 -5.71 14.62 -9.51
C ASP A 179 -6.81 15.57 -9.09
N CYS A 180 -6.48 16.52 -8.23
CA CYS A 180 -7.44 17.47 -7.69
C CYS A 180 -6.86 18.87 -7.64
N LYS A 181 -7.58 19.81 -8.23
CA LYS A 181 -7.34 21.24 -8.07
C LYS A 181 -8.31 21.80 -7.05
N ALA A 182 -7.80 22.40 -6.00
CA ALA A 182 -8.59 22.90 -4.89
C ALA A 182 -8.41 24.42 -4.72
N ASP A 183 -9.51 25.17 -4.88
CA ASP A 183 -9.56 26.58 -4.53
C ASP A 183 -9.97 26.68 -3.03
N PHE A 184 -9.16 27.32 -2.21
CA PHE A 184 -9.40 27.37 -0.76
C PHE A 184 -9.41 28.80 -0.23
N ASP A 185 -10.17 28.96 0.87
CA ASP A 185 -10.25 30.18 1.69
C ASP A 185 -10.16 29.80 3.16
N TYR A 186 -8.97 30.04 3.77
CA TYR A 186 -8.61 29.61 5.12
C TYR A 186 -8.61 30.82 6.04
N HIS A 187 -9.34 30.74 7.15
CA HIS A 187 -9.39 31.73 8.23
C HIS A 187 -9.05 31.07 9.57
N ALA A 188 -8.26 31.74 10.39
CA ALA A 188 -7.96 31.32 11.74
C ALA A 188 -7.65 32.52 12.63
N THR A 189 -7.63 32.29 13.94
CA THR A 189 -7.17 33.28 14.94
C THR A 189 -5.85 32.78 15.53
N GLY A 190 -4.81 33.60 15.45
CA GLY A 190 -3.53 33.39 16.11
C GLY A 190 -3.44 34.19 17.40
N GLU A 191 -2.83 33.64 18.44
CA GLU A 191 -2.58 34.30 19.73
C GLU A 191 -1.10 34.24 20.08
N ASN A 192 -0.56 35.37 20.58
CA ASN A 192 0.73 35.41 21.23
C ASN A 192 0.55 35.85 22.68
N HIS A 193 1.17 35.13 23.59
CA HIS A 193 1.08 35.40 25.02
C HIS A 193 2.39 35.97 25.55
N LEU A 194 2.30 37.12 26.22
CA LEU A 194 3.40 37.68 26.99
C LEU A 194 3.04 37.62 28.49
N ILE A 195 3.81 36.84 29.23
CA ILE A 195 3.58 36.62 30.67
C ILE A 195 4.70 37.29 31.44
N TRP A 196 4.34 38.09 32.46
CA TRP A 196 5.30 38.67 33.40
C TRP A 196 4.67 38.75 34.78
N SER A 197 5.50 38.87 35.81
CA SER A 197 5.10 39.03 37.22
C SER A 197 5.75 40.29 37.81
N ASP A 198 5.04 40.98 38.68
CA ASP A 198 5.58 42.08 39.49
C ASP A 198 5.81 41.69 40.97
N GLY A 199 5.65 40.41 41.29
CA GLY A 199 5.82 39.82 42.60
C GLY A 199 4.51 39.62 43.37
N ASP A 200 3.51 40.47 43.16
CA ASP A 200 2.17 40.35 43.77
C ASP A 200 1.15 39.73 42.79
N TYR A 201 1.34 39.94 41.49
CA TYR A 201 0.42 39.51 40.43
C TYR A 201 1.18 38.94 39.25
N ASP A 202 0.57 37.93 38.61
CA ASP A 202 0.96 37.41 37.31
C ASP A 202 0.09 38.06 36.24
N TYR A 203 0.72 38.66 35.26
CA TYR A 203 0.06 39.31 34.14
C TYR A 203 0.23 38.47 32.88
N THR A 204 -0.86 38.32 32.10
CA THR A 204 -0.82 37.73 30.78
C THR A 204 -1.41 38.71 29.77
N LYS A 205 -0.58 39.17 28.84
CA LYS A 205 -1.04 39.95 27.71
C LYS A 205 -1.22 38.99 26.55
N THR A 206 -2.44 38.95 25.92
CA THR A 206 -2.74 38.15 24.75
C THR A 206 -2.95 39.09 23.58
N ASP A 207 -2.10 38.96 22.55
CA ASP A 207 -2.27 39.66 21.28
C ASP A 207 -2.97 38.72 20.30
N LEU A 208 -4.10 39.16 19.73
CA LEU A 208 -4.93 38.42 18.80
C LEU A 208 -4.66 38.84 17.35
N PHE A 209 -4.50 37.86 16.45
CA PHE A 209 -4.23 38.07 15.03
C PHE A 209 -5.24 37.31 14.20
N HIS A 210 -5.82 37.98 13.20
CA HIS A 210 -6.62 37.31 12.19
C HIS A 210 -5.70 36.79 11.08
N ILE A 211 -5.77 35.49 10.85
CA ILE A 211 -5.02 34.79 9.81
C ILE A 211 -5.99 34.55 8.66
N HIS A 212 -5.65 35.02 7.47
CA HIS A 212 -6.40 34.77 6.23
C HIS A 212 -5.44 34.30 5.14
N ARG A 213 -5.80 33.18 4.49
CA ARG A 213 -5.08 32.61 3.35
C ARG A 213 -6.09 32.16 2.31
N ALA A 214 -5.91 32.58 1.08
CA ALA A 214 -6.73 32.12 -0.02
C ALA A 214 -5.85 31.83 -1.22
N GLY A 215 -6.23 30.87 -2.03
CA GLY A 215 -5.48 30.49 -3.21
C GLY A 215 -5.96 29.19 -3.83
N THR A 216 -5.16 28.71 -4.76
CA THR A 216 -5.38 27.43 -5.42
C THR A 216 -4.19 26.51 -5.16
N MET A 217 -4.48 25.24 -4.83
CA MET A 217 -3.48 24.19 -4.73
C MET A 217 -3.81 23.07 -5.70
N ASP A 218 -2.77 22.57 -6.38
CA ASP A 218 -2.86 21.42 -7.25
C ASP A 218 -2.29 20.21 -6.51
N PHE A 219 -3.04 19.12 -6.48
CA PHE A 219 -2.67 17.83 -5.89
C PHE A 219 -2.66 16.79 -7.01
N GLU A 220 -1.54 16.15 -7.20
CA GLU A 220 -1.34 15.13 -8.23
C GLU A 220 -1.10 13.77 -7.60
N ASN A 221 -1.62 12.73 -8.24
CA ASN A 221 -1.41 11.33 -7.86
C ASN A 221 -1.80 11.04 -6.40
N ILE A 222 -2.99 11.47 -5.96
CA ILE A 222 -3.51 11.14 -4.63
C ILE A 222 -3.94 9.67 -4.63
N PRO A 223 -3.20 8.74 -4.00
CA PRO A 223 -3.54 7.34 -4.03
C PRO A 223 -4.61 7.02 -2.99
N LEU A 224 -5.67 6.34 -3.40
CA LEU A 224 -6.69 5.79 -2.52
C LEU A 224 -6.89 4.33 -2.87
N ASP A 225 -6.74 3.43 -1.88
CA ASP A 225 -7.03 2.02 -2.10
C ASP A 225 -8.51 1.79 -2.38
N ALA A 226 -8.77 0.85 -3.27
CA ALA A 226 -10.09 0.56 -3.80
C ALA A 226 -10.61 -0.84 -3.39
N SER A 227 -10.06 -1.43 -2.32
CA SER A 227 -10.42 -2.74 -1.83
C SER A 227 -11.13 -2.67 -0.48
N GLU A 228 -12.33 -3.25 -0.37
CA GLU A 228 -13.03 -3.40 0.91
C GLU A 228 -12.34 -4.39 1.87
N ASN A 229 -11.45 -5.26 1.35
CA ASN A 229 -10.71 -6.24 2.14
C ASN A 229 -9.50 -5.62 2.86
N MET A 230 -9.11 -4.41 2.48
CA MET A 230 -7.96 -3.70 3.05
C MET A 230 -8.44 -2.65 4.05
N GLU A 231 -7.65 -2.43 5.09
CA GLU A 231 -7.92 -1.36 6.06
C GLU A 231 -7.31 -0.05 5.56
N ASP A 232 -8.15 0.95 5.27
CA ASP A 232 -7.76 2.25 4.72
C ASP A 232 -6.58 2.88 5.46
N ALA A 233 -6.64 2.91 6.82
CA ALA A 233 -5.60 3.50 7.64
C ALA A 233 -4.23 2.78 7.48
N LEU A 234 -4.26 1.47 7.25
CA LEU A 234 -3.07 0.67 7.01
C LEU A 234 -2.50 0.97 5.61
N MET A 235 -3.37 1.07 4.60
CA MET A 235 -2.96 1.38 3.23
C MET A 235 -2.41 2.82 3.12
N ASP A 236 -3.07 3.80 3.73
CA ASP A 236 -2.56 5.19 3.82
C ASP A 236 -1.19 5.26 4.51
N ALA A 237 -0.98 4.45 5.54
CA ALA A 237 0.29 4.42 6.26
C ALA A 237 1.46 3.81 5.46
N LEU A 238 1.20 3.05 4.38
CA LEU A 238 2.22 2.50 3.49
C LEU A 238 2.90 3.54 2.60
N GLU A 239 2.26 4.68 2.38
CA GLU A 239 2.81 5.75 1.55
C GLU A 239 4.14 6.31 2.10
N PRO A 240 5.03 6.89 1.27
CA PRO A 240 4.83 7.18 -0.15
C PRO A 240 5.15 6.00 -1.07
N PHE A 241 4.50 5.99 -2.25
CA PHE A 241 4.92 5.24 -3.42
C PHE A 241 5.66 6.18 -4.38
N ASP A 242 6.65 5.66 -5.10
CA ASP A 242 7.37 6.41 -6.14
C ASP A 242 6.69 6.18 -7.49
N PHE A 243 5.82 7.12 -7.87
CA PHE A 243 5.08 7.06 -9.13
C PHE A 243 5.94 7.31 -10.37
N THR A 244 7.22 7.66 -10.24
CA THR A 244 8.15 7.70 -11.39
C THR A 244 8.52 6.29 -11.90
N LYS A 245 8.17 5.25 -11.12
CA LYS A 245 8.40 3.83 -11.41
C LYS A 245 7.15 3.11 -11.90
N VAL A 246 6.12 3.86 -12.29
CA VAL A 246 4.90 3.29 -12.86
C VAL A 246 5.21 2.69 -14.23
N GLU A 247 4.72 1.48 -14.47
CA GLU A 247 4.80 0.77 -15.74
C GLU A 247 3.40 0.56 -16.31
N PRO A 248 3.23 0.48 -17.62
CA PRO A 248 1.98 0.04 -18.23
C PRO A 248 1.56 -1.31 -17.64
N PHE A 249 0.26 -1.51 -17.44
CA PHE A 249 -0.25 -2.76 -16.89
C PHE A 249 0.15 -3.98 -17.74
N ASP A 250 0.77 -4.95 -17.09
CA ASP A 250 1.20 -6.19 -17.71
C ASP A 250 0.94 -7.36 -16.74
N MET A 251 0.07 -8.29 -17.13
CA MET A 251 -0.30 -9.44 -16.30
C MET A 251 0.88 -10.35 -15.93
N ARG A 252 1.99 -10.29 -16.68
CA ARG A 252 3.21 -11.06 -16.37
C ARG A 252 3.76 -10.74 -14.99
N TYR A 253 3.64 -9.48 -14.52
CA TYR A 253 4.07 -9.06 -13.18
C TYR A 253 3.24 -9.68 -12.06
N LEU A 254 2.01 -10.13 -12.35
CA LEU A 254 1.15 -10.77 -11.35
C LEU A 254 1.55 -12.21 -11.06
N SER A 255 2.40 -12.82 -11.92
CA SER A 255 2.82 -14.20 -11.75
C SER A 255 3.66 -14.39 -10.49
N GLY A 256 3.18 -15.17 -9.55
CA GLY A 256 3.79 -15.39 -8.24
C GLY A 256 3.29 -14.49 -7.11
N TYR A 257 2.26 -13.67 -7.38
CA TYR A 257 1.60 -12.80 -6.41
C TYR A 257 0.10 -13.00 -6.42
N LEU A 258 -0.57 -12.58 -5.36
CA LEU A 258 -2.02 -12.39 -5.38
C LEU A 258 -2.33 -11.05 -6.04
N ALA A 259 -3.51 -10.91 -6.61
CA ALA A 259 -4.01 -9.63 -7.08
C ALA A 259 -5.52 -9.55 -6.85
N GLU A 260 -5.98 -8.38 -6.48
CA GLU A 260 -7.38 -8.06 -6.30
C GLU A 260 -7.86 -7.06 -7.35
N LYS A 261 -9.14 -7.16 -7.71
CA LYS A 261 -9.87 -6.16 -8.48
C LYS A 261 -10.42 -5.12 -7.51
N TYR A 262 -10.68 -3.91 -8.01
CA TYR A 262 -11.36 -2.88 -7.22
C TYR A 262 -12.77 -3.30 -6.79
N THR A 263 -13.17 -2.91 -5.58
CA THR A 263 -14.54 -3.01 -5.05
C THR A 263 -15.19 -1.62 -4.97
N TYR A 264 -14.39 -0.58 -4.74
CA TYR A 264 -14.87 0.81 -4.73
C TYR A 264 -14.61 1.48 -6.08
N GLU A 265 -15.68 2.06 -6.67
CA GLU A 265 -15.53 2.95 -7.83
C GLU A 265 -15.00 4.32 -7.42
N PRO A 266 -14.44 5.13 -8.35
CA PRO A 266 -13.90 6.45 -8.03
C PRO A 266 -14.89 7.37 -7.28
N LYS A 267 -16.16 7.31 -7.64
CA LYS A 267 -17.24 8.09 -6.99
C LYS A 267 -17.38 7.79 -5.49
N ASP A 268 -17.14 6.51 -5.10
CA ASP A 268 -17.31 6.06 -3.71
C ASP A 268 -16.17 6.59 -2.84
N LEU A 269 -15.00 6.88 -3.43
CA LEU A 269 -13.80 7.39 -2.77
C LEU A 269 -13.68 8.91 -2.80
N PHE A 270 -14.61 9.62 -3.46
CA PHE A 270 -14.50 11.07 -3.66
C PHE A 270 -14.50 11.86 -2.34
N GLU A 271 -15.28 11.46 -1.34
CA GLU A 271 -15.28 12.11 -0.03
C GLU A 271 -13.95 11.87 0.71
N ARG A 272 -13.40 10.66 0.65
CA ARG A 272 -12.08 10.35 1.23
C ARG A 272 -10.97 11.15 0.54
N MET A 273 -11.06 11.35 -0.77
CA MET A 273 -10.14 12.24 -1.51
C MET A 273 -10.23 13.67 -0.99
N LYS A 274 -11.44 14.22 -0.85
CA LYS A 274 -11.64 15.58 -0.30
C LYS A 274 -11.04 15.74 1.09
N ASP A 275 -11.24 14.76 1.98
CA ASP A 275 -10.68 14.78 3.34
C ASP A 275 -9.15 14.81 3.33
N ARG A 276 -8.50 14.10 2.39
CA ARG A 276 -7.04 14.14 2.23
C ARG A 276 -6.57 15.48 1.72
N VAL A 277 -7.23 16.02 0.71
CA VAL A 277 -6.93 17.36 0.14
C VAL A 277 -7.13 18.44 1.19
N SER A 278 -8.25 18.42 1.94
CA SER A 278 -8.51 19.38 3.03
C SER A 278 -7.40 19.37 4.06
N ARG A 279 -7.00 18.19 4.54
CA ARG A 279 -5.88 18.07 5.50
C ARG A 279 -4.57 18.60 4.93
N GLY A 280 -4.31 18.37 3.65
CA GLY A 280 -3.14 18.91 2.96
C GLY A 280 -3.15 20.45 2.93
N ILE A 281 -4.28 21.04 2.59
CA ILE A 281 -4.48 22.50 2.56
C ILE A 281 -4.32 23.10 3.96
N GLU A 282 -5.00 22.53 4.97
CA GLU A 282 -4.94 23.01 6.35
C GLU A 282 -3.52 22.93 6.91
N ASN A 283 -2.81 21.83 6.67
CA ASN A 283 -1.42 21.68 7.06
C ASN A 283 -0.55 22.76 6.43
N ARG A 284 -0.70 22.99 5.12
CA ARG A 284 0.09 23.99 4.41
C ARG A 284 -0.27 25.41 4.82
N ALA A 285 -1.56 25.71 4.97
CA ALA A 285 -2.04 27.04 5.40
C ALA A 285 -1.62 27.34 6.85
N SER A 286 -1.54 26.32 7.71
CA SER A 286 -1.14 26.46 9.12
C SER A 286 0.38 26.51 9.32
N GLU A 287 1.22 26.17 8.34
CA GLU A 287 2.69 26.22 8.50
C GLU A 287 3.21 27.59 8.93
N GLU A 288 2.63 28.67 8.44
CA GLU A 288 2.96 30.03 8.87
C GLU A 288 2.36 30.38 10.25
N GLY A 289 1.36 29.61 10.70
CA GLY A 289 0.78 29.73 12.04
C GLY A 289 1.76 29.42 13.18
N ARG A 290 2.92 28.82 12.87
CA ARG A 290 4.03 28.60 13.82
C ARG A 290 4.64 29.89 14.40
N ARG A 291 4.21 31.06 13.92
CA ARG A 291 4.58 32.36 14.47
C ARG A 291 3.76 32.74 15.70
N TYR A 292 2.69 32.01 15.98
CA TYR A 292 1.78 32.24 17.08
C TYR A 292 1.90 31.13 18.11
N ASP A 293 1.73 31.47 19.38
CA ASP A 293 1.78 30.50 20.48
C ASP A 293 0.61 29.51 20.39
N VAL A 294 -0.58 30.01 19.98
CA VAL A 294 -1.79 29.22 19.78
C VAL A 294 -2.49 29.67 18.49
N VAL A 295 -3.03 28.71 17.76
CA VAL A 295 -3.93 28.95 16.62
C VAL A 295 -5.23 28.22 16.87
N HIS A 296 -6.36 28.91 16.75
CA HIS A 296 -7.70 28.35 16.96
C HIS A 296 -8.73 28.97 16.02
N SER A 297 -9.99 28.54 16.15
CA SER A 297 -11.11 29.00 15.30
C SER A 297 -10.83 28.85 13.80
N VAL A 298 -10.23 27.69 13.42
CA VAL A 298 -9.89 27.40 12.02
C VAL A 298 -11.17 27.14 11.23
N GLN A 299 -11.33 27.84 10.11
CA GLN A 299 -12.35 27.63 9.10
C GLN A 299 -11.66 27.57 7.75
N CYS A 300 -11.91 26.52 6.99
CA CYS A 300 -11.37 26.35 5.65
C CYS A 300 -12.51 25.97 4.70
N ASN A 301 -12.83 26.88 3.79
CA ASN A 301 -13.80 26.61 2.72
C ASN A 301 -13.02 26.20 1.48
N THR A 302 -13.34 25.03 0.94
CA THR A 302 -12.60 24.49 -0.22
C THR A 302 -13.58 24.08 -1.32
N ASN A 303 -13.27 24.48 -2.54
CA ASN A 303 -13.96 24.06 -3.76
C ASN A 303 -13.04 23.12 -4.54
N TYR A 304 -13.48 21.87 -4.73
CA TYR A 304 -12.70 20.79 -5.33
C TYR A 304 -13.08 20.62 -6.80
N LYS A 305 -12.09 20.50 -7.65
CA LYS A 305 -12.21 20.12 -9.06
C LYS A 305 -11.29 18.96 -9.31
N SER A 306 -11.84 17.77 -9.57
CA SER A 306 -11.08 16.58 -9.92
C SER A 306 -11.46 16.17 -11.33
N ASP A 307 -10.51 16.24 -12.23
CA ASP A 307 -10.74 16.03 -13.66
C ASP A 307 -10.09 14.73 -14.16
N HIS A 308 -9.19 14.12 -13.37
CA HIS A 308 -8.44 12.95 -13.78
C HIS A 308 -8.44 11.86 -12.70
N GLN A 309 -8.61 10.60 -13.15
CA GLN A 309 -8.59 9.42 -12.29
C GLN A 309 -7.94 8.26 -13.06
N ALA A 310 -7.01 7.57 -12.43
CA ALA A 310 -6.34 6.42 -13.02
C ALA A 310 -6.46 5.19 -12.11
N TYR A 311 -6.74 4.02 -12.70
CA TYR A 311 -6.77 2.75 -11.99
C TYR A 311 -5.41 2.07 -12.06
N LEU A 312 -4.77 1.86 -10.91
CA LEU A 312 -3.46 1.22 -10.79
C LEU A 312 -3.48 0.03 -9.84
N LEU A 313 -2.50 -0.86 -10.02
CA LEU A 313 -2.18 -1.91 -9.08
C LEU A 313 -0.86 -1.57 -8.36
N LEU A 314 -0.91 -1.52 -7.02
CA LEU A 314 0.27 -1.22 -6.20
C LEU A 314 0.73 -2.43 -5.40
N PRO A 315 2.05 -2.65 -5.25
CA PRO A 315 2.61 -3.84 -4.62
C PRO A 315 2.61 -3.71 -3.10
N VAL A 316 2.01 -4.68 -2.41
CA VAL A 316 1.93 -4.72 -0.95
C VAL A 316 2.24 -6.13 -0.44
N TRP A 317 3.20 -6.26 0.47
CA TRP A 317 3.41 -7.48 1.24
C TRP A 317 2.49 -7.49 2.45
N MET A 318 1.74 -8.57 2.63
CA MET A 318 0.76 -8.72 3.70
C MET A 318 1.14 -9.88 4.63
N LEU A 319 0.94 -9.68 5.93
CA LEU A 319 1.01 -10.75 6.93
C LEU A 319 -0.16 -10.63 7.89
N VAL A 320 -0.98 -11.64 7.92
CA VAL A 320 -2.07 -11.79 8.89
C VAL A 320 -1.64 -12.75 9.99
N SER A 321 -1.63 -12.29 11.22
CA SER A 321 -1.25 -13.10 12.40
C SER A 321 -2.33 -13.07 13.47
N ASN A 322 -2.84 -14.25 13.86
CA ASN A 322 -3.78 -14.36 14.97
C ASN A 322 -3.03 -14.61 16.27
N PHE A 323 -3.29 -13.79 17.28
CA PHE A 323 -2.75 -13.97 18.62
C PHE A 323 -3.81 -13.73 19.69
N LYS A 324 -4.04 -14.73 20.58
CA LYS A 324 -5.07 -14.69 21.63
C LYS A 324 -6.47 -14.29 21.14
N GLY A 325 -6.85 -14.75 19.95
CA GLY A 325 -8.15 -14.46 19.34
C GLY A 325 -8.27 -13.08 18.66
N LYS A 326 -7.24 -12.23 18.76
CA LYS A 326 -7.17 -10.96 18.00
C LYS A 326 -6.35 -11.14 16.74
N LYS A 327 -6.86 -10.60 15.63
CA LYS A 327 -6.19 -10.55 14.33
C LYS A 327 -5.25 -9.33 14.31
N TYR A 328 -4.01 -9.55 13.93
CA TYR A 328 -3.00 -8.51 13.73
C TYR A 328 -2.61 -8.51 12.27
N LEU A 329 -2.71 -7.36 11.65
CA LEU A 329 -2.40 -7.15 10.25
C LEU A 329 -1.11 -6.34 10.13
N PHE A 330 -0.22 -6.79 9.27
CA PHE A 330 1.01 -6.10 8.90
C PHE A 330 1.04 -5.96 7.40
N ALA A 331 1.44 -4.79 6.95
CA ALA A 331 1.65 -4.53 5.55
C ALA A 331 3.03 -3.89 5.32
N MET A 332 3.65 -4.19 4.20
CA MET A 332 4.87 -3.54 3.76
C MET A 332 4.71 -3.09 2.32
N ASN A 333 5.07 -1.86 2.05
CA ASN A 333 5.16 -1.33 0.70
C ASN A 333 6.17 -2.16 -0.11
N GLY A 334 5.69 -2.82 -1.17
CA GLY A 334 6.50 -3.73 -2.01
C GLY A 334 7.55 -3.04 -2.86
N GLN A 335 7.47 -1.70 -2.97
CA GLN A 335 8.44 -0.88 -3.69
C GLN A 335 9.52 -0.32 -2.74
N THR A 336 9.11 0.32 -1.65
CA THR A 336 10.01 1.07 -0.77
C THR A 336 10.49 0.29 0.45
N GLY A 337 9.84 -0.82 0.77
CA GLY A 337 10.13 -1.62 1.96
C GLY A 337 9.61 -1.00 3.28
N LYS A 338 8.82 0.08 3.23
CA LYS A 338 8.21 0.67 4.42
C LYS A 338 7.19 -0.30 5.00
N ILE A 339 7.38 -0.70 6.26
CA ILE A 339 6.51 -1.63 6.97
C ILE A 339 5.67 -0.91 8.01
N VAL A 340 4.39 -1.28 8.09
CA VAL A 340 3.42 -0.78 9.06
C VAL A 340 2.64 -1.95 9.67
N GLY A 341 2.08 -1.75 10.86
CA GLY A 341 1.26 -2.74 11.56
C GLY A 341 1.35 -2.61 13.07
N GLU A 342 0.34 -3.13 13.76
CA GLU A 342 0.27 -3.14 15.21
C GLU A 342 0.90 -4.39 15.79
N LEU A 343 1.81 -4.23 16.75
CA LEU A 343 2.44 -5.34 17.44
C LEU A 343 1.62 -5.74 18.67
N PRO A 344 1.37 -7.06 18.89
CA PRO A 344 0.69 -7.49 20.10
C PRO A 344 1.56 -7.30 21.34
N CYS A 345 0.94 -6.83 22.42
CA CYS A 345 1.56 -6.79 23.74
C CYS A 345 1.15 -8.01 24.58
N ASP A 346 2.12 -8.72 25.11
CA ASP A 346 1.88 -9.79 26.09
C ASP A 346 1.64 -9.20 27.48
N THR A 347 0.41 -9.34 27.98
CA THR A 347 0.01 -8.81 29.29
C THR A 347 0.84 -9.37 30.44
N GLY A 348 1.21 -10.66 30.38
CA GLY A 348 2.06 -11.28 31.40
C GLY A 348 3.46 -10.64 31.45
N ARG A 349 4.06 -10.42 30.28
CA ARG A 349 5.33 -9.72 30.16
C ARG A 349 5.23 -8.25 30.58
N SER A 350 4.13 -7.58 30.24
CA SER A 350 3.91 -6.19 30.66
C SER A 350 3.87 -6.07 32.18
N VAL A 351 3.14 -6.95 32.87
CA VAL A 351 3.10 -6.99 34.33
C VAL A 351 4.48 -7.30 34.93
N THR A 352 5.20 -8.27 34.35
CA THR A 352 6.56 -8.63 34.83
C THR A 352 7.52 -7.43 34.70
N TRP A 353 7.52 -6.73 33.57
CA TRP A 353 8.33 -5.54 33.37
C TRP A 353 7.92 -4.39 34.27
N PHE A 354 6.61 -4.20 34.51
CA PHE A 354 6.11 -3.20 35.44
C PHE A 354 6.62 -3.45 36.86
N LEU A 355 6.47 -4.69 37.35
CA LEU A 355 6.95 -5.06 38.68
C LEU A 355 8.46 -4.90 38.82
N LEU A 356 9.22 -5.29 37.80
CA LEU A 356 10.67 -5.14 37.79
C LEU A 356 11.09 -3.67 37.88
N ILE A 357 10.49 -2.81 37.07
CA ILE A 357 10.75 -1.35 37.10
C ILE A 357 10.32 -0.77 38.45
N PHE A 358 9.15 -1.18 38.97
CA PHE A 358 8.65 -0.74 40.27
C PHE A 358 9.64 -1.05 41.39
N VAL A 359 10.13 -2.29 41.44
CA VAL A 359 11.13 -2.72 42.44
C VAL A 359 12.42 -1.91 42.30
N ILE A 360 12.93 -1.70 41.10
CA ILE A 360 14.14 -0.90 40.87
C ILE A 360 13.95 0.54 41.38
N VAL A 361 12.84 1.19 41.02
CA VAL A 361 12.53 2.55 41.42
C VAL A 361 12.38 2.63 42.94
N PHE A 362 11.70 1.67 43.56
CA PHE A 362 11.52 1.58 45.01
C PHE A 362 12.86 1.47 45.73
N VAL A 363 13.75 0.58 45.29
CA VAL A 363 15.07 0.40 45.86
C VAL A 363 15.92 1.67 45.73
N VAL A 364 15.90 2.30 44.55
CA VAL A 364 16.64 3.56 44.33
C VAL A 364 16.11 4.66 45.22
N ALA A 365 14.79 4.83 45.31
CA ALA A 365 14.17 5.82 46.19
C ALA A 365 14.50 5.55 47.69
N PHE A 366 14.44 4.29 48.12
CA PHE A 366 14.81 3.91 49.48
C PHE A 366 16.26 4.22 49.79
N LEU A 367 17.19 3.90 48.88
CA LEU A 367 18.62 4.22 49.04
C LEU A 367 18.88 5.75 49.11
N LEU A 368 18.19 6.54 48.29
CA LEU A 368 18.28 7.98 48.33
C LEU A 368 17.80 8.56 49.65
N VAL A 369 16.66 8.10 50.17
CA VAL A 369 16.12 8.54 51.49
C VAL A 369 17.08 8.15 52.61
N TRP A 370 17.64 6.90 52.56
CA TRP A 370 18.61 6.44 53.56
C TRP A 370 19.90 7.27 53.52
N LEU A 371 20.41 7.63 52.33
CA LEU A 371 21.61 8.44 52.18
C LEU A 371 21.42 9.88 52.68
N ILE A 372 20.27 10.49 52.37
CA ILE A 372 19.93 11.86 52.82
C ILE A 372 19.68 11.87 54.34
N GLY A 373 18.97 10.88 54.87
CA GLY A 373 18.73 10.74 56.30
C GLY A 373 20.01 10.48 57.11
N GLY A 374 21.00 9.75 56.56
CA GLY A 374 22.30 9.52 57.17
C GLY A 374 23.26 10.72 57.10
N VAL A 375 23.00 11.70 56.22
CA VAL A 375 23.78 12.97 56.15
C VAL A 375 23.22 14.04 57.12
N MET A 376 21.96 13.88 57.56
CA MET A 376 21.31 14.81 58.52
C MET A 376 21.38 14.32 59.97
N ALA A 377 21.87 13.12 60.25
CA ALA A 377 22.14 12.62 61.61
C ALA A 377 23.65 12.73 61.94
#